data_74adfbee24849b692efb11d26bd92d9a
#
_entry.id   74adfbee24849b692efb11d26bd92d9a
#
_cell.length_a   1.000
_cell.length_b   1.000
_cell.length_c   1.000
_cell.angle_alpha   90.00
_cell.angle_beta   90.00
_cell.angle_gamma   90.00
#
_symmetry.space_group_name_H-M   'P 1'
#
loop_
_entity.id
_entity.type
_entity.pdbx_description
1 polymer ?
#
loop_
_entity_poly.entity_id
_entity_poly.type
_entity_poly.pdbx_seq_one_letter_code
_entity_poly.pdbx_strand_id
1 'polypeptide(L)'
;MKAIVVGATGAVGRDLVELLCHDPRYTEVRTFTRRELGIENPKIHPYVVDFERTEGWHDLVQGDVIFSALGTSKKQAGSKEAQYHIDHDYQMMFAEFAKKNGVRHMVLVSSAGADASSAFFYMKLKGEIENDMEALGFEGLTIVQPPSLIRKHAKRPLETISVKALQLLNAVGLFRSMAPISTEIGAHCMAEAGAEPFRGVRRISKQAIRHFGK
;
A
#
# COMPACT_ATOMS: atom_id res chain seq x y z
N MET A 1 -18.87 -3.16 -3.89
CA MET A 1 -17.74 -2.63 -4.66
C MET A 1 -16.76 -3.76 -5.00
N LYS A 2 -16.12 -3.67 -6.16
CA LYS A 2 -15.04 -4.59 -6.58
C LYS A 2 -13.68 -3.92 -6.29
N ALA A 3 -12.90 -4.52 -5.42
CA ALA A 3 -11.56 -4.06 -5.06
C ALA A 3 -10.49 -4.78 -5.87
N ILE A 4 -9.45 -4.06 -6.27
CA ILE A 4 -8.22 -4.62 -6.81
C ILE A 4 -7.13 -4.40 -5.76
N VAL A 5 -6.37 -5.42 -5.42
CA VAL A 5 -5.27 -5.30 -4.45
C VAL A 5 -3.97 -5.76 -5.08
N VAL A 6 -3.02 -4.83 -5.18
CA VAL A 6 -1.65 -5.08 -5.61
C VAL A 6 -0.74 -5.05 -4.38
N GLY A 7 0.13 -6.04 -4.24
CA GLY A 7 0.92 -6.23 -3.02
C GLY A 7 0.23 -7.03 -1.92
N ALA A 8 -0.81 -7.82 -2.27
CA ALA A 8 -1.61 -8.65 -1.36
C ALA A 8 -0.79 -9.65 -0.51
N THR A 9 0.40 -10.06 -0.95
CA THR A 9 1.31 -10.94 -0.17
C THR A 9 2.22 -10.17 0.79
N GLY A 10 2.19 -8.84 0.76
CA GLY A 10 2.91 -7.96 1.68
C GLY A 10 2.20 -7.87 3.04
N ALA A 11 2.83 -7.19 4.02
CA ALA A 11 2.28 -7.11 5.37
C ALA A 11 0.94 -6.33 5.41
N VAL A 12 0.93 -5.11 4.87
CA VAL A 12 -0.30 -4.29 4.79
C VAL A 12 -1.31 -4.89 3.84
N GLY A 13 -0.85 -5.37 2.67
CA GLY A 13 -1.76 -5.90 1.65
C GLY A 13 -2.48 -7.17 2.11
N ARG A 14 -1.83 -8.03 2.92
CA ARG A 14 -2.48 -9.22 3.50
C ARG A 14 -3.57 -8.84 4.49
N ASP A 15 -3.25 -7.95 5.43
CA ASP A 15 -4.22 -7.44 6.40
C ASP A 15 -5.39 -6.74 5.67
N LEU A 16 -5.11 -6.01 4.61
CA LEU A 16 -6.12 -5.35 3.78
C LEU A 16 -7.06 -6.37 3.10
N VAL A 17 -6.52 -7.40 2.46
CA VAL A 17 -7.35 -8.44 1.81
C VAL A 17 -8.28 -9.09 2.84
N GLU A 18 -7.77 -9.44 4.01
CA GLU A 18 -8.57 -10.02 5.09
C GLU A 18 -9.70 -9.07 5.52
N LEU A 19 -9.42 -7.78 5.70
CA LEU A 19 -10.43 -6.76 6.03
C LEU A 19 -11.49 -6.61 4.94
N LEU A 20 -11.08 -6.49 3.67
CA LEU A 20 -12.00 -6.34 2.53
C LEU A 20 -12.93 -7.56 2.37
N CYS A 21 -12.45 -8.75 2.68
CA CYS A 21 -13.26 -9.96 2.65
C CYS A 21 -14.39 -9.95 3.70
N HIS A 22 -14.15 -9.34 4.87
CA HIS A 22 -15.15 -9.26 5.95
C HIS A 22 -16.04 -8.01 5.84
N ASP A 23 -15.66 -7.03 5.05
CA ASP A 23 -16.43 -5.80 4.86
C ASP A 23 -17.57 -6.03 3.84
N PRO A 24 -18.84 -5.80 4.22
CA PRO A 24 -19.97 -5.99 3.31
C PRO A 24 -20.02 -5.00 2.14
N ARG A 25 -19.30 -3.87 2.25
CA ARG A 25 -19.19 -2.88 1.16
C ARG A 25 -18.44 -3.42 -0.04
N TYR A 26 -17.55 -4.41 0.16
CA TYR A 26 -16.78 -5.07 -0.89
C TYR A 26 -17.38 -6.44 -1.20
N THR A 27 -17.74 -6.63 -2.47
CA THR A 27 -18.36 -7.88 -2.98
C THR A 27 -17.36 -8.78 -3.69
N GLU A 28 -16.26 -8.22 -4.15
CA GLU A 28 -15.21 -8.93 -4.90
C GLU A 28 -13.84 -8.31 -4.57
N VAL A 29 -12.82 -9.15 -4.39
CA VAL A 29 -11.43 -8.74 -4.13
C VAL A 29 -10.52 -9.44 -5.13
N ARG A 30 -10.10 -8.73 -6.15
CA ARG A 30 -9.13 -9.21 -7.16
C ARG A 30 -7.72 -8.95 -6.65
N THR A 31 -6.92 -10.00 -6.59
CA THR A 31 -5.53 -9.89 -6.15
C THR A 31 -4.58 -10.26 -7.27
N PHE A 32 -3.60 -9.40 -7.56
CA PHE A 32 -2.56 -9.66 -8.54
C PHE A 32 -1.24 -9.91 -7.81
N THR A 33 -0.71 -11.11 -7.96
CA THR A 33 0.45 -11.57 -7.19
C THR A 33 1.40 -12.38 -8.08
N ARG A 34 2.68 -12.44 -7.69
CA ARG A 34 3.70 -13.28 -8.37
C ARG A 34 3.75 -14.71 -7.83
N ARG A 35 2.97 -15.00 -6.79
CA ARG A 35 2.87 -16.32 -6.14
C ARG A 35 1.50 -16.45 -5.48
N GLU A 36 1.10 -17.66 -5.13
CA GLU A 36 -0.15 -17.92 -4.46
C GLU A 36 -0.32 -17.08 -3.18
N LEU A 37 -1.53 -16.59 -2.97
CA LEU A 37 -1.88 -15.73 -1.84
C LEU A 37 -1.98 -16.53 -0.53
N GLY A 38 -2.48 -17.76 -0.61
CA GLY A 38 -2.68 -18.64 0.55
C GLY A 38 -3.76 -18.11 1.51
N ILE A 39 -4.77 -17.42 1.00
CA ILE A 39 -5.99 -17.00 1.70
C ILE A 39 -7.17 -17.52 0.88
N GLU A 40 -8.05 -18.28 1.52
CA GLU A 40 -9.27 -18.79 0.89
C GLU A 40 -10.47 -18.01 1.40
N ASN A 41 -11.19 -17.36 0.49
CA ASN A 41 -12.44 -16.67 0.77
C ASN A 41 -13.24 -16.55 -0.54
N PRO A 42 -14.57 -16.73 -0.54
CA PRO A 42 -15.39 -16.69 -1.75
C PRO A 42 -15.38 -15.34 -2.48
N LYS A 43 -15.02 -14.24 -1.81
CA LYS A 43 -14.87 -12.93 -2.44
C LYS A 43 -13.54 -12.77 -3.19
N ILE A 44 -12.54 -13.62 -2.93
CA ILE A 44 -11.20 -13.49 -3.50
C ILE A 44 -11.15 -14.11 -4.90
N HIS A 45 -10.70 -13.32 -5.86
CA HIS A 45 -10.37 -13.74 -7.21
C HIS A 45 -8.87 -13.56 -7.41
N PRO A 46 -8.06 -14.61 -7.16
CA PRO A 46 -6.60 -14.51 -7.22
C PRO A 46 -6.10 -14.67 -8.66
N TYR A 47 -5.21 -13.79 -9.07
CA TYR A 47 -4.47 -13.85 -10.32
C TYR A 47 -2.98 -13.97 -9.99
N VAL A 48 -2.40 -15.13 -10.27
CA VAL A 48 -0.94 -15.31 -10.21
C VAL A 48 -0.38 -15.01 -11.58
N VAL A 49 0.36 -13.91 -11.70
CA VAL A 49 0.78 -13.34 -12.97
C VAL A 49 2.26 -12.93 -12.95
N ASP A 50 2.88 -12.94 -14.11
CA ASP A 50 4.21 -12.38 -14.29
C ASP A 50 4.11 -10.87 -14.57
N PHE A 51 4.69 -10.06 -13.68
CA PHE A 51 4.65 -8.60 -13.79
C PHE A 51 5.52 -8.07 -14.94
N GLU A 52 6.47 -8.89 -15.43
CA GLU A 52 7.29 -8.54 -16.60
C GLU A 52 6.59 -8.87 -17.94
N ARG A 53 5.54 -9.68 -17.89
CA ARG A 53 4.78 -10.10 -19.06
C ARG A 53 3.30 -9.81 -18.84
N THR A 54 2.87 -8.67 -19.34
CA THR A 54 1.52 -8.15 -19.06
C THR A 54 0.46 -8.61 -20.03
N GLU A 55 0.89 -9.21 -21.17
CA GLU A 55 -0.01 -9.74 -22.17
C GLU A 55 -0.86 -10.89 -21.59
N GLY A 56 -2.15 -10.79 -21.78
CA GLY A 56 -3.11 -11.81 -21.35
C GLY A 56 -3.70 -11.58 -19.95
N TRP A 57 -3.24 -10.58 -19.17
CA TRP A 57 -3.86 -10.29 -17.88
C TRP A 57 -4.09 -8.79 -17.58
N HIS A 58 -3.47 -7.87 -18.31
CA HIS A 58 -3.62 -6.43 -18.03
C HIS A 58 -5.09 -5.96 -18.09
N ASP A 59 -5.90 -6.55 -18.97
CA ASP A 59 -7.33 -6.24 -19.08
C ASP A 59 -8.16 -6.77 -17.90
N LEU A 60 -7.60 -7.65 -17.06
CA LEU A 60 -8.24 -8.17 -15.85
C LEU A 60 -8.15 -7.19 -14.66
N VAL A 61 -7.33 -6.15 -14.78
CA VAL A 61 -7.18 -5.10 -13.75
C VAL A 61 -8.39 -4.16 -13.80
N GLN A 62 -9.55 -4.68 -13.39
CA GLN A 62 -10.86 -4.02 -13.44
C GLN A 62 -11.56 -4.07 -12.09
N GLY A 63 -12.20 -2.96 -11.70
CA GLY A 63 -12.93 -2.84 -10.44
C GLY A 63 -13.40 -1.42 -10.20
N ASP A 64 -13.89 -1.14 -9.01
CA ASP A 64 -14.32 0.19 -8.58
C ASP A 64 -13.17 1.00 -7.96
N VAL A 65 -12.28 0.31 -7.28
CA VAL A 65 -11.12 0.89 -6.58
C VAL A 65 -9.90 -0.03 -6.67
N ILE A 66 -8.72 0.58 -6.88
CA ILE A 66 -7.43 -0.11 -6.80
C ILE A 66 -6.66 0.32 -5.54
N PHE A 67 -6.18 -0.68 -4.80
CA PHE A 67 -5.30 -0.51 -3.65
C PHE A 67 -3.88 -0.94 -4.02
N SER A 68 -2.92 -0.03 -3.90
CA SER A 68 -1.52 -0.37 -4.06
C SER A 68 -0.81 -0.39 -2.71
N ALA A 69 -0.48 -1.60 -2.26
CA ALA A 69 0.32 -1.89 -1.06
C ALA A 69 1.64 -2.58 -1.41
N LEU A 70 2.12 -2.41 -2.64
CA LEU A 70 3.45 -2.87 -3.05
C LEU A 70 4.52 -2.09 -2.31
N GLY A 71 5.55 -2.79 -1.91
CA GLY A 71 6.72 -2.20 -1.30
C GLY A 71 7.72 -3.27 -0.90
N THR A 72 8.99 -2.94 -1.07
CA THR A 72 10.09 -3.79 -0.65
C THR A 72 11.16 -2.98 0.09
N SER A 73 12.19 -3.62 0.56
CA SER A 73 13.36 -2.95 1.09
C SER A 73 14.56 -3.22 0.18
N LYS A 74 15.56 -2.33 0.18
CA LYS A 74 16.82 -2.56 -0.55
C LYS A 74 17.41 -3.95 -0.27
N LYS A 75 17.33 -4.41 1.00
CA LYS A 75 17.82 -5.73 1.40
C LYS A 75 17.07 -6.89 0.72
N GLN A 76 15.76 -6.72 0.48
CA GLN A 76 14.93 -7.74 -0.17
C GLN A 76 15.02 -7.66 -1.68
N ALA A 77 15.12 -6.45 -2.23
CA ALA A 77 15.26 -6.23 -3.66
C ALA A 77 16.66 -6.55 -4.19
N GLY A 78 17.71 -6.39 -3.34
CA GLY A 78 19.10 -6.59 -3.71
C GLY A 78 19.82 -5.29 -4.06
N SER A 79 19.19 -4.38 -4.78
CA SER A 79 19.77 -3.08 -5.16
C SER A 79 18.76 -1.94 -5.01
N LYS A 80 19.17 -0.68 -5.20
CA LYS A 80 18.28 0.48 -5.24
C LYS A 80 17.44 0.48 -6.51
N GLU A 81 18.01 0.08 -7.63
CA GLU A 81 17.38 0.00 -8.94
C GLU A 81 16.26 -1.04 -8.91
N ALA A 82 16.53 -2.23 -8.38
CA ALA A 82 15.52 -3.27 -8.21
C ALA A 82 14.42 -2.85 -7.20
N GLN A 83 14.78 -2.10 -6.15
CA GLN A 83 13.79 -1.53 -5.25
C GLN A 83 12.92 -0.50 -5.96
N TYR A 84 13.51 0.38 -6.77
CA TYR A 84 12.78 1.37 -7.55
C TYR A 84 11.80 0.69 -8.50
N HIS A 85 12.25 -0.30 -9.25
CA HIS A 85 11.42 -1.06 -10.17
C HIS A 85 10.19 -1.70 -9.48
N ILE A 86 10.39 -2.28 -8.29
CA ILE A 86 9.27 -2.89 -7.54
C ILE A 86 8.35 -1.83 -6.93
N ASP A 87 8.92 -0.81 -6.30
CA ASP A 87 8.19 0.16 -5.48
C ASP A 87 7.61 1.33 -6.28
N HIS A 88 8.07 1.52 -7.53
CA HIS A 88 7.61 2.55 -8.44
C HIS A 88 7.01 1.94 -9.72
N ASP A 89 7.84 1.29 -10.58
CA ASP A 89 7.41 0.95 -11.93
C ASP A 89 6.25 -0.04 -11.96
N TYR A 90 6.28 -1.07 -11.13
CA TYR A 90 5.14 -1.99 -11.04
C TYR A 90 3.87 -1.31 -10.51
N GLN A 91 3.99 -0.40 -9.55
CA GLN A 91 2.82 0.31 -9.05
C GLN A 91 2.21 1.22 -10.12
N MET A 92 3.06 1.94 -10.87
CA MET A 92 2.63 2.77 -12.00
C MET A 92 1.95 1.92 -13.07
N MET A 93 2.56 0.82 -13.47
CA MET A 93 2.00 -0.10 -14.45
C MET A 93 0.58 -0.57 -14.08
N PHE A 94 0.37 -1.02 -12.84
CA PHE A 94 -0.96 -1.42 -12.38
C PHE A 94 -1.95 -0.26 -12.33
N ALA A 95 -1.51 0.92 -11.93
CA ALA A 95 -2.35 2.11 -11.89
C ALA A 95 -2.76 2.54 -13.31
N GLU A 96 -1.86 2.49 -14.27
CA GLU A 96 -2.14 2.77 -15.68
C GLU A 96 -3.16 1.78 -16.26
N PHE A 97 -2.99 0.48 -16.01
CA PHE A 97 -3.96 -0.53 -16.44
C PHE A 97 -5.32 -0.31 -15.79
N ALA A 98 -5.36 -0.09 -14.48
CA ALA A 98 -6.59 0.18 -13.77
C ALA A 98 -7.32 1.40 -14.35
N LYS A 99 -6.60 2.50 -14.58
CA LYS A 99 -7.17 3.71 -15.16
C LYS A 99 -7.68 3.49 -16.59
N LYS A 100 -6.88 2.83 -17.43
CA LYS A 100 -7.28 2.47 -18.80
C LYS A 100 -8.53 1.61 -18.81
N ASN A 101 -8.69 0.71 -17.84
CA ASN A 101 -9.83 -0.19 -17.68
C ASN A 101 -11.01 0.46 -16.93
N GLY A 102 -10.98 1.77 -16.69
CA GLY A 102 -12.11 2.54 -16.16
C GLY A 102 -12.21 2.57 -14.63
N VAL A 103 -11.19 2.13 -13.89
CA VAL A 103 -11.12 2.28 -12.43
C VAL A 103 -11.01 3.77 -12.07
N ARG A 104 -11.91 4.25 -11.21
CA ARG A 104 -12.00 5.68 -10.91
C ARG A 104 -11.27 6.09 -9.63
N HIS A 105 -11.10 5.16 -8.70
CA HIS A 105 -10.50 5.44 -7.40
C HIS A 105 -9.22 4.64 -7.16
N MET A 106 -8.22 5.33 -6.59
CA MET A 106 -6.93 4.77 -6.23
C MET A 106 -6.61 5.05 -4.76
N VAL A 107 -6.14 4.05 -4.04
CA VAL A 107 -5.58 4.18 -2.68
C VAL A 107 -4.15 3.67 -2.68
N LEU A 108 -3.20 4.58 -2.45
CA LEU A 108 -1.77 4.30 -2.45
C LEU A 108 -1.21 4.29 -1.04
N VAL A 109 -0.43 3.27 -0.68
CA VAL A 109 0.45 3.32 0.52
C VAL A 109 1.77 3.97 0.17
N SER A 110 2.00 5.12 0.75
CA SER A 110 3.26 5.84 0.68
C SER A 110 4.01 5.78 2.03
N SER A 111 4.63 6.84 2.46
CA SER A 111 5.36 6.94 3.73
C SER A 111 5.30 8.37 4.28
N ALA A 112 5.24 8.50 5.60
CA ALA A 112 5.47 9.79 6.23
C ALA A 112 6.87 10.31 5.88
N GLY A 113 6.94 11.55 5.38
CA GLY A 113 8.18 12.16 4.91
C GLY A 113 8.53 11.86 3.45
N ALA A 114 7.58 11.31 2.66
CA ALA A 114 7.73 11.20 1.21
C ALA A 114 7.98 12.59 0.60
N ASP A 115 9.06 12.72 -0.19
CA ASP A 115 9.49 13.99 -0.80
C ASP A 115 10.39 13.70 -2.00
N ALA A 116 9.93 14.02 -3.21
CA ALA A 116 10.67 13.78 -4.44
C ALA A 116 12.00 14.57 -4.53
N SER A 117 12.16 15.64 -3.75
CA SER A 117 13.39 16.43 -3.65
C SER A 117 14.38 15.90 -2.61
N SER A 118 13.99 14.87 -1.84
CA SER A 118 14.81 14.34 -0.75
C SER A 118 16.15 13.77 -1.22
N ALA A 119 17.22 14.02 -0.46
CA ALA A 119 18.50 13.36 -0.65
C ALA A 119 18.50 11.88 -0.22
N PHE A 120 17.50 11.47 0.56
CA PHE A 120 17.36 10.08 1.00
C PHE A 120 16.57 9.27 -0.01
N PHE A 121 17.19 8.24 -0.59
CA PHE A 121 16.63 7.43 -1.67
C PHE A 121 15.18 6.98 -1.43
N TYR A 122 14.88 6.44 -0.24
CA TYR A 122 13.54 5.93 0.04
C TYR A 122 12.47 7.03 0.09
N MET A 123 12.79 8.18 0.69
CA MET A 123 11.86 9.31 0.75
C MET A 123 11.65 9.92 -0.63
N LYS A 124 12.72 10.01 -1.42
CA LYS A 124 12.67 10.45 -2.82
C LYS A 124 11.79 9.53 -3.66
N LEU A 125 12.04 8.22 -3.60
CA LEU A 125 11.23 7.21 -4.30
C LEU A 125 9.73 7.33 -3.95
N LYS A 126 9.41 7.51 -2.64
CA LYS A 126 8.02 7.67 -2.21
C LYS A 126 7.41 9.00 -2.66
N GLY A 127 8.18 10.06 -2.71
CA GLY A 127 7.73 11.33 -3.27
C GLY A 127 7.50 11.27 -4.77
N GLU A 128 8.38 10.61 -5.51
CA GLU A 128 8.24 10.42 -6.96
C GLU A 128 6.97 9.64 -7.29
N ILE A 129 6.73 8.49 -6.66
CA ILE A 129 5.53 7.70 -6.91
C ILE A 129 4.24 8.45 -6.53
N GLU A 130 4.24 9.31 -5.48
CA GLU A 130 3.10 10.15 -5.16
C GLU A 130 2.79 11.14 -6.29
N ASN A 131 3.81 11.82 -6.83
CA ASN A 131 3.68 12.78 -7.91
C ASN A 131 3.19 12.11 -9.21
N ASP A 132 3.75 10.97 -9.56
CA ASP A 132 3.42 10.27 -10.79
C ASP A 132 2.02 9.65 -10.72
N MET A 133 1.60 9.13 -9.55
CA MET A 133 0.21 8.69 -9.32
C MET A 133 -0.79 9.85 -9.41
N GLU A 134 -0.43 11.04 -8.90
CA GLU A 134 -1.27 12.23 -9.01
C GLU A 134 -1.41 12.67 -10.48
N ALA A 135 -0.32 12.62 -11.24
CA ALA A 135 -0.29 12.96 -12.66
C ALA A 135 -1.17 12.03 -13.53
N LEU A 136 -1.41 10.78 -13.10
CA LEU A 136 -2.35 9.89 -13.79
C LEU A 136 -3.79 10.43 -13.78
N GLY A 137 -4.17 11.25 -12.81
CA GLY A 137 -5.48 11.92 -12.76
C GLY A 137 -6.64 10.97 -12.56
N PHE A 138 -6.59 10.06 -11.58
CA PHE A 138 -7.77 9.33 -11.12
C PHE A 138 -8.86 10.31 -10.65
N GLU A 139 -10.14 9.94 -10.75
CA GLU A 139 -11.20 10.79 -10.20
C GLU A 139 -11.01 11.05 -8.71
N GLY A 140 -10.61 10.02 -7.96
CA GLY A 140 -10.21 10.11 -6.57
C GLY A 140 -8.90 9.38 -6.28
N LEU A 141 -7.91 10.08 -5.74
CA LEU A 141 -6.64 9.50 -5.28
C LEU A 141 -6.48 9.74 -3.79
N THR A 142 -6.39 8.67 -3.01
CA THR A 142 -6.00 8.75 -1.60
C THR A 142 -4.59 8.24 -1.41
N ILE A 143 -3.72 9.07 -0.86
CA ILE A 143 -2.35 8.74 -0.50
C ILE A 143 -2.27 8.57 1.02
N VAL A 144 -2.04 7.36 1.48
CA VAL A 144 -1.90 7.04 2.90
C VAL A 144 -0.40 7.10 3.26
N GLN A 145 -0.03 8.00 4.16
CA GLN A 145 1.36 8.26 4.56
C GLN A 145 1.63 7.75 5.99
N PRO A 146 1.74 6.42 6.20
CA PRO A 146 1.98 5.87 7.52
C PRO A 146 3.38 6.20 8.02
N PRO A 147 3.57 6.29 9.36
CA PRO A 147 4.91 6.19 9.96
C PRO A 147 5.45 4.77 9.77
N SER A 148 6.56 4.44 10.43
CA SER A 148 7.07 3.06 10.42
C SER A 148 5.98 2.07 10.81
N LEU A 149 5.87 0.98 10.05
CA LEU A 149 4.86 -0.07 10.23
C LEU A 149 5.46 -1.27 10.98
N ILE A 150 4.74 -1.76 11.99
CA ILE A 150 5.10 -2.97 12.74
C ILE A 150 4.21 -4.12 12.27
N ARG A 151 4.84 -5.23 11.86
CA ARG A 151 4.15 -6.49 11.54
C ARG A 151 3.82 -7.26 12.81
N LYS A 152 2.60 -7.73 12.98
CA LYS A 152 2.17 -8.56 14.13
C LYS A 152 3.02 -9.83 14.32
N HIS A 153 3.57 -10.37 13.25
CA HIS A 153 4.34 -11.63 13.24
C HIS A 153 5.74 -11.47 12.64
N ALA A 154 6.42 -10.37 12.97
CA ALA A 154 7.80 -10.18 12.51
C ALA A 154 8.73 -11.19 13.18
N LYS A 155 9.05 -12.28 12.49
CA LYS A 155 10.09 -13.26 12.90
C LYS A 155 11.53 -12.70 12.75
N ARG A 156 11.73 -11.38 12.90
CA ARG A 156 13.03 -10.73 12.66
C ARG A 156 13.51 -9.98 13.88
N PRO A 157 14.53 -10.50 14.64
CA PRO A 157 15.03 -9.88 15.85
C PRO A 157 15.63 -8.48 15.66
N LEU A 158 16.15 -8.16 14.46
CA LEU A 158 16.77 -6.85 14.16
C LEU A 158 15.76 -5.71 13.98
N GLU A 159 14.56 -5.98 13.44
CA GLU A 159 13.48 -4.99 13.37
C GLU A 159 12.95 -4.67 14.78
N THR A 160 12.97 -5.66 15.67
CA THR A 160 12.52 -5.50 17.07
C THR A 160 13.47 -4.63 17.89
N ILE A 161 14.78 -4.63 17.61
CA ILE A 161 15.77 -3.84 18.34
C ILE A 161 15.65 -2.35 17.97
N SER A 162 15.51 -2.01 16.69
CA SER A 162 15.32 -0.62 16.26
C SER A 162 13.99 -0.04 16.73
N VAL A 163 12.92 -0.86 16.74
CA VAL A 163 11.61 -0.50 17.28
C VAL A 163 11.66 -0.29 18.79
N LYS A 164 12.36 -1.16 19.56
CA LYS A 164 12.51 -1.00 21.02
C LYS A 164 13.31 0.25 21.37
N ALA A 165 14.38 0.56 20.64
CA ALA A 165 15.15 1.79 20.85
C ALA A 165 14.30 3.04 20.56
N LEU A 166 13.49 3.02 19.50
CA LEU A 166 12.56 4.10 19.17
C LEU A 166 11.42 4.21 20.19
N GLN A 167 10.93 3.09 20.72
CA GLN A 167 9.92 3.06 21.79
C GLN A 167 10.47 3.63 23.10
N LEU A 168 11.75 3.37 23.43
CA LEU A 168 12.39 3.95 24.62
C LEU A 168 12.55 5.47 24.50
N LEU A 169 12.91 5.97 23.33
CA LEU A 169 12.99 7.41 23.04
C LEU A 169 11.60 8.07 23.01
N ASN A 170 10.57 7.33 22.59
CA ASN A 170 9.18 7.79 22.64
C ASN A 170 8.60 7.85 24.06
N ALA A 171 9.07 7.00 24.98
CA ALA A 171 8.67 7.03 26.39
C ALA A 171 9.07 8.34 27.07
N VAL A 172 10.13 9.00 26.58
CA VAL A 172 10.60 10.32 27.06
C VAL A 172 9.91 11.49 26.33
N GLY A 173 8.92 11.22 25.44
CA GLY A 173 8.11 12.24 24.79
C GLY A 173 8.73 12.90 23.56
N LEU A 174 9.99 12.61 23.24
CA LEU A 174 10.77 13.30 22.20
C LEU A 174 10.34 13.00 20.76
N PHE A 175 9.65 11.85 20.50
CA PHE A 175 9.25 11.44 19.13
C PHE A 175 7.85 10.78 19.06
N ARG A 176 6.89 11.21 19.91
CA ARG A 176 5.52 10.65 19.92
C ARG A 176 4.85 10.65 18.53
N SER A 177 5.17 11.63 17.69
CA SER A 177 4.62 11.72 16.32
C SER A 177 5.20 10.68 15.34
N MET A 178 6.34 10.04 15.67
CA MET A 178 7.00 9.02 14.85
C MET A 178 6.80 7.59 15.38
N ALA A 179 5.99 7.41 16.45
CA ALA A 179 5.73 6.07 16.99
C ALA A 179 5.16 5.17 15.88
N PRO A 180 5.70 3.95 15.74
CA PRO A 180 5.22 3.01 14.74
C PRO A 180 3.74 2.64 14.95
N ILE A 181 3.05 2.25 13.89
CA ILE A 181 1.68 1.72 13.95
C ILE A 181 1.65 0.28 13.42
N SER A 182 0.62 -0.50 13.79
CA SER A 182 0.46 -1.83 13.22
C SER A 182 0.05 -1.77 11.76
N THR A 183 0.39 -2.80 10.99
CA THR A 183 -0.04 -2.94 9.60
C THR A 183 -1.55 -3.00 9.45
N GLU A 184 -2.26 -3.52 10.46
CA GLU A 184 -3.72 -3.56 10.52
C GLU A 184 -4.35 -2.16 10.52
N ILE A 185 -3.79 -1.22 11.30
CA ILE A 185 -4.28 0.17 11.32
C ILE A 185 -4.11 0.81 9.94
N GLY A 186 -2.97 0.56 9.29
CA GLY A 186 -2.74 1.02 7.91
C GLY A 186 -3.74 0.42 6.92
N ALA A 187 -3.98 -0.88 7.02
CA ALA A 187 -4.94 -1.60 6.19
C ALA A 187 -6.38 -1.12 6.41
N HIS A 188 -6.78 -0.90 7.68
CA HIS A 188 -8.10 -0.36 8.01
C HIS A 188 -8.30 1.04 7.42
N CYS A 189 -7.30 1.91 7.57
CA CYS A 189 -7.32 3.25 6.96
C CYS A 189 -7.49 3.17 5.43
N MET A 190 -6.81 2.24 4.76
CA MET A 190 -6.95 2.02 3.32
C MET A 190 -8.36 1.55 2.96
N ALA A 191 -8.91 0.54 3.67
CA ALA A 191 -10.23 -0.01 3.41
C ALA A 191 -11.32 1.07 3.53
N GLU A 192 -11.27 1.90 4.58
CA GLU A 192 -12.19 3.02 4.74
C GLU A 192 -12.01 4.07 3.64
N ALA A 193 -10.76 4.41 3.31
CA ALA A 193 -10.47 5.36 2.25
C ALA A 193 -11.00 4.92 0.88
N GLY A 194 -10.96 3.62 0.59
CA GLY A 194 -11.47 3.07 -0.66
C GLY A 194 -12.99 2.96 -0.72
N ALA A 195 -13.64 2.84 0.44
CA ALA A 195 -15.11 2.76 0.54
C ALA A 195 -15.81 4.12 0.42
N GLU A 196 -15.08 5.22 0.59
CA GLU A 196 -15.59 6.58 0.50
C GLU A 196 -15.27 7.20 -0.86
N PRO A 197 -16.21 7.22 -1.82
CA PRO A 197 -15.97 7.89 -3.10
C PRO A 197 -15.84 9.41 -2.90
N PHE A 198 -14.80 9.98 -3.50
CA PHE A 198 -14.58 11.42 -3.51
C PHE A 198 -13.90 11.82 -4.82
N ARG A 199 -13.74 13.12 -5.07
CA ARG A 199 -13.04 13.65 -6.23
C ARG A 199 -11.83 14.46 -5.81
N GLY A 200 -10.73 14.31 -6.56
CA GLY A 200 -9.48 15.01 -6.33
C GLY A 200 -8.44 14.16 -5.61
N VAL A 201 -7.47 14.80 -4.97
CA VAL A 201 -6.36 14.15 -4.27
C VAL A 201 -6.45 14.47 -2.78
N ARG A 202 -6.40 13.44 -1.93
CA ARG A 202 -6.26 13.61 -0.48
C ARG A 202 -5.07 12.83 0.05
N ARG A 203 -4.39 13.42 1.02
CA ARG A 203 -3.30 12.78 1.75
C ARG A 203 -3.71 12.52 3.19
N ILE A 204 -3.69 11.27 3.63
CA ILE A 204 -3.98 10.88 5.00
C ILE A 204 -2.64 10.81 5.75
N SER A 205 -2.39 11.83 6.57
CA SER A 205 -1.14 11.95 7.33
C SER A 205 -1.04 10.91 8.44
N LYS A 206 0.16 10.72 8.96
CA LYS A 206 0.45 9.84 10.11
C LYS A 206 -0.42 10.13 11.35
N GLN A 207 -0.82 11.39 11.57
CA GLN A 207 -1.70 11.75 12.69
C GLN A 207 -3.12 11.24 12.44
N ALA A 208 -3.65 11.47 11.23
CA ALA A 208 -4.99 11.04 10.86
C ALA A 208 -5.14 9.51 10.86
N ILE A 209 -4.11 8.77 10.39
CA ILE A 209 -4.14 7.30 10.38
C ILE A 209 -4.33 6.72 11.79
N ARG A 210 -3.78 7.36 12.82
CA ARG A 210 -3.91 6.89 14.22
C ARG A 210 -5.33 6.88 14.74
N HIS A 211 -6.24 7.66 14.16
CA HIS A 211 -7.65 7.66 14.54
C HIS A 211 -8.37 6.38 14.11
N PHE A 212 -7.88 5.68 13.10
CA PHE A 212 -8.41 4.39 12.65
C PHE A 212 -8.04 3.21 13.57
N GLY A 213 -7.18 3.41 14.55
CA GLY A 213 -6.76 2.40 15.53
C GLY A 213 -7.42 2.54 16.91
N LYS A 214 -8.39 3.42 17.04
CA LYS A 214 -9.21 3.62 18.24
C LYS A 214 -10.59 3.04 17.97
#